data_19e5de90159c475d8b734b5cfc55183d
#
_entry.id   19e5de90159c475d8b734b5cfc55183d
#
_cell.length_a   1.000
_cell.length_b   1.000
_cell.length_c   1.000
_cell.angle_alpha   90.00
_cell.angle_beta   90.00
_cell.angle_gamma   90.00
#
_symmetry.space_group_name_H-M   'P 1'
#
loop_
_entity.id
_entity.type
_entity.pdbx_description
1 polymer ?
#
loop_
_entity_poly.entity_id
_entity_poly.type
_entity_poly.pdbx_seq_one_letter_code
_entity_poly.pdbx_strand_id
1 'polypeptide(L)'
;LNGAGKSTLLKVISGVFKPTEGHVDKHGKMVPLLELGAGFDPQYTGKENIYLYGAMLGYTKKFIDSKYDEIVEFSELQKFMDVPVKNYSSGMKSRLGFSIATVVEPKILILDEVLSVGDAKFRKKSEKKIMSMFDSGVTVLFVSHSLEQVQRLCNKAMILEKGKLIAY
;
A
#
# COMPACT_ATOMS: atom_id res chain seq x y z
N LEU A 1 10.25 -16.90 8.97
CA LEU A 1 10.03 -18.17 8.29
C LEU A 1 8.99 -17.97 7.19
N ASN A 2 9.30 -18.36 5.96
CA ASN A 2 8.33 -18.41 4.88
C ASN A 2 7.26 -19.46 5.20
N GLY A 3 6.00 -19.23 4.78
CA GLY A 3 4.92 -20.18 5.04
C GLY A 3 4.26 -20.08 6.42
N ALA A 4 4.60 -19.09 7.23
CA ALA A 4 3.97 -18.90 8.55
C ALA A 4 2.50 -18.41 8.50
N GLY A 5 1.97 -18.03 7.31
CA GLY A 5 0.60 -17.55 7.13
C GLY A 5 0.45 -16.04 7.15
N LYS A 6 1.52 -15.25 7.25
CA LYS A 6 1.48 -13.77 7.34
C LYS A 6 0.73 -13.13 6.17
N SER A 7 1.14 -13.43 4.93
CA SER A 7 0.50 -12.84 3.74
C SER A 7 -0.94 -13.34 3.55
N THR A 8 -1.26 -14.58 3.96
CA THR A 8 -2.63 -15.09 3.97
C THR A 8 -3.49 -14.31 4.95
N LEU A 9 -3.00 -14.08 6.18
CA LEU A 9 -3.69 -13.27 7.18
C LEU A 9 -3.94 -11.85 6.66
N LEU A 10 -2.95 -11.22 6.03
CA LEU A 10 -3.13 -9.88 5.44
C LEU A 10 -4.19 -9.87 4.33
N LYS A 11 -4.25 -10.92 3.49
CA LYS A 11 -5.28 -11.05 2.44
C LYS A 11 -6.67 -11.25 3.03
N VAL A 12 -6.79 -11.93 4.16
CA VAL A 12 -8.07 -12.05 4.90
C VAL A 12 -8.46 -10.71 5.52
N ILE A 13 -7.53 -10.05 6.21
CA ILE A 13 -7.77 -8.73 6.83
C ILE A 13 -8.14 -7.69 5.76
N SER A 14 -7.45 -7.67 4.61
CA SER A 14 -7.76 -6.75 3.52
C SER A 14 -9.08 -7.04 2.81
N GLY A 15 -9.63 -8.25 2.98
CA GLY A 15 -10.87 -8.69 2.35
C GLY A 15 -10.68 -9.29 0.96
N VAL A 16 -9.44 -9.56 0.56
CA VAL A 16 -9.12 -10.32 -0.68
C VAL A 16 -9.60 -11.76 -0.53
N PHE A 17 -9.44 -12.35 0.66
CA PHE A 17 -9.98 -13.65 0.99
C PHE A 17 -11.06 -13.54 2.07
N LYS A 18 -12.12 -14.32 1.94
CA LYS A 18 -13.08 -14.50 3.02
C LYS A 18 -12.50 -15.45 4.07
N PRO A 19 -12.67 -15.18 5.38
CA PRO A 19 -12.30 -16.15 6.41
C PRO A 19 -13.19 -17.40 6.28
N THR A 20 -12.62 -18.57 6.53
CA THR A 20 -13.37 -19.83 6.56
C THR A 20 -14.30 -19.88 7.78
N GLU A 21 -13.81 -19.37 8.90
CA GLU A 21 -14.55 -19.24 10.16
C GLU A 21 -14.24 -17.88 10.79
N GLY A 22 -15.15 -17.38 11.63
CA GLY A 22 -15.02 -16.08 12.28
C GLY A 22 -15.36 -14.92 11.35
N HIS A 23 -14.97 -13.71 11.78
CA HIS A 23 -15.21 -12.46 11.04
C HIS A 23 -14.07 -11.47 11.22
N VAL A 24 -14.05 -10.45 10.38
CA VAL A 24 -13.10 -9.35 10.45
C VAL A 24 -13.87 -8.03 10.50
N ASP A 25 -13.74 -7.32 11.62
CA ASP A 25 -14.32 -5.99 11.78
C ASP A 25 -13.28 -4.91 11.43
N LYS A 26 -13.68 -3.99 10.54
CA LYS A 26 -12.81 -2.92 10.06
C LYS A 26 -13.46 -1.56 10.34
N HIS A 27 -12.73 -0.68 11.02
CA HIS A 27 -13.22 0.66 11.35
C HIS A 27 -12.47 1.72 10.54
N GLY A 28 -12.79 1.82 9.24
CA GLY A 28 -12.24 2.84 8.35
C GLY A 28 -11.77 2.31 7.00
N LYS A 29 -11.38 3.25 6.12
CA LYS A 29 -10.84 2.89 4.81
C LYS A 29 -9.46 2.27 4.96
N MET A 30 -9.32 1.08 4.38
CA MET A 30 -8.10 0.29 4.40
C MET A 30 -7.49 0.28 3.00
N VAL A 31 -6.22 0.57 2.92
CA VAL A 31 -5.45 0.51 1.68
C VAL A 31 -4.33 -0.52 1.81
N PRO A 32 -4.42 -1.65 1.10
CA PRO A 32 -3.35 -2.63 1.08
C PRO A 32 -2.27 -2.22 0.06
N LEU A 33 -1.02 -2.11 0.51
CA LEU A 33 0.16 -1.98 -0.35
C LEU A 33 0.79 -3.36 -0.64
N LEU A 34 -0.04 -4.40 -0.68
CA LEU A 34 0.44 -5.78 -0.88
C LEU A 34 0.98 -6.02 -2.28
N GLU A 35 0.37 -5.39 -3.26
CA GLU A 35 0.72 -5.52 -4.69
C GLU A 35 0.56 -4.15 -5.35
N LEU A 36 1.61 -3.33 -5.30
CA LEU A 36 1.60 -1.99 -5.87
C LEU A 36 1.38 -2.00 -7.39
N GLY A 37 0.30 -1.37 -7.81
CA GLY A 37 -0.12 -1.36 -9.22
C GLY A 37 -0.91 -2.59 -9.66
N ALA A 38 -1.20 -3.54 -8.76
CA ALA A 38 -2.24 -4.54 -9.00
C ALA A 38 -3.60 -3.82 -9.14
N GLY A 39 -4.30 -4.11 -10.23
CA GLY A 39 -5.53 -3.41 -10.58
C GLY A 39 -5.35 -2.23 -11.53
N PHE A 40 -4.12 -1.90 -11.95
CA PHE A 40 -3.93 -1.01 -13.08
C PHE A 40 -4.37 -1.68 -14.38
N ASP A 41 -5.12 -0.95 -15.20
CA ASP A 41 -5.37 -1.35 -16.57
C ASP A 41 -4.15 -1.00 -17.44
N PRO A 42 -3.48 -1.98 -18.05
CA PRO A 42 -2.29 -1.75 -18.87
C PRO A 42 -2.55 -0.84 -20.09
N GLN A 43 -3.78 -0.80 -20.60
CA GLN A 43 -4.16 0.01 -21.76
C GLN A 43 -4.42 1.47 -21.40
N TYR A 44 -4.75 1.73 -20.13
CA TYR A 44 -5.01 3.07 -19.63
C TYR A 44 -3.70 3.80 -19.35
N THR A 45 -3.75 5.11 -19.50
CA THR A 45 -2.66 6.04 -19.16
C THR A 45 -2.41 6.07 -17.65
N GLY A 46 -1.28 6.66 -17.24
CA GLY A 46 -1.02 6.92 -15.82
C GLY A 46 -2.13 7.73 -15.16
N LYS A 47 -2.61 8.76 -15.85
CA LYS A 47 -3.72 9.61 -15.40
C LYS A 47 -5.00 8.79 -15.19
N GLU A 48 -5.43 8.02 -16.17
CA GLU A 48 -6.64 7.19 -16.08
C GLU A 48 -6.54 6.15 -14.97
N ASN A 49 -5.35 5.56 -14.78
CA ASN A 49 -5.11 4.61 -13.70
C ASN A 49 -5.15 5.25 -12.31
N ILE A 50 -4.79 6.54 -12.15
CA ILE A 50 -4.98 7.26 -10.88
C ILE A 50 -6.46 7.26 -10.49
N TYR A 51 -7.35 7.57 -11.43
CA TYR A 51 -8.80 7.58 -11.17
C TYR A 51 -9.37 6.17 -10.96
N LEU A 52 -8.96 5.21 -11.80
CA LEU A 52 -9.38 3.81 -11.69
C LEU A 52 -9.01 3.25 -10.30
N TYR A 53 -7.74 3.38 -9.92
CA TYR A 53 -7.24 2.84 -8.66
C TYR A 53 -7.85 3.58 -7.47
N GLY A 54 -8.01 4.90 -7.55
CA GLY A 54 -8.72 5.69 -6.55
C GLY A 54 -10.16 5.23 -6.33
N ALA A 55 -10.88 4.93 -7.42
CA ALA A 55 -12.25 4.41 -7.36
C ALA A 55 -12.27 2.99 -6.73
N MET A 56 -11.32 2.12 -7.06
CA MET A 56 -11.18 0.79 -6.43
C MET A 56 -10.93 0.89 -4.92
N LEU A 57 -10.21 1.91 -4.48
CA LEU A 57 -10.00 2.21 -3.06
C LEU A 57 -11.23 2.90 -2.41
N GLY A 58 -12.31 3.13 -3.16
CA GLY A 58 -13.56 3.71 -2.67
C GLY A 58 -13.54 5.23 -2.52
N TYR A 59 -12.67 5.93 -3.24
CA TYR A 59 -12.63 7.39 -3.28
C TYR A 59 -13.46 7.94 -4.44
N THR A 60 -14.10 9.10 -4.23
CA THR A 60 -14.85 9.78 -5.28
C THR A 60 -13.92 10.46 -6.28
N LYS A 61 -14.40 10.67 -7.52
CA LYS A 61 -13.66 11.43 -8.53
C LYS A 61 -13.25 12.82 -8.01
N LYS A 62 -14.18 13.55 -7.38
CA LYS A 62 -13.91 14.88 -6.79
C LYS A 62 -12.77 14.85 -5.78
N PHE A 63 -12.70 13.81 -4.96
CA PHE A 63 -11.60 13.65 -4.01
C PHE A 63 -10.26 13.40 -4.73
N ILE A 64 -10.26 12.51 -5.73
CA ILE A 64 -9.05 12.25 -6.51
C ILE A 64 -8.61 13.49 -7.30
N ASP A 65 -9.55 14.27 -7.87
CA ASP A 65 -9.24 15.56 -8.52
C ASP A 65 -8.47 16.49 -7.56
N SER A 66 -8.88 16.56 -6.29
CA SER A 66 -8.19 17.40 -5.29
C SER A 66 -6.81 16.89 -4.88
N LYS A 67 -6.49 15.62 -5.13
CA LYS A 67 -5.21 14.97 -4.78
C LYS A 67 -4.33 14.68 -6.00
N TYR A 68 -4.83 14.94 -7.19
CA TYR A 68 -4.18 14.53 -8.44
C TYR A 68 -2.76 15.09 -8.56
N ASP A 69 -2.59 16.40 -8.39
CA ASP A 69 -1.30 17.06 -8.53
C ASP A 69 -0.29 16.54 -7.48
N GLU A 70 -0.74 16.34 -6.23
CA GLU A 70 0.09 15.76 -5.15
C GLU A 70 0.54 14.33 -5.50
N ILE A 71 -0.37 13.50 -6.05
CA ILE A 71 -0.05 12.13 -6.49
C ILE A 71 1.00 12.17 -7.60
N VAL A 72 0.79 13.01 -8.62
CA VAL A 72 1.69 13.12 -9.76
C VAL A 72 3.07 13.61 -9.33
N GLU A 73 3.13 14.64 -8.50
CA GLU A 73 4.38 15.18 -7.96
C GLU A 73 5.10 14.15 -7.09
N PHE A 74 4.38 13.46 -6.22
CA PHE A 74 4.98 12.45 -5.36
C PHE A 74 5.56 11.29 -6.18
N SER A 75 4.86 10.84 -7.22
CA SER A 75 5.31 9.74 -8.09
C SER A 75 6.55 10.09 -8.93
N GLU A 76 6.80 11.39 -9.17
CA GLU A 76 7.83 11.90 -10.09
C GLU A 76 7.64 11.38 -11.54
N LEU A 77 6.38 11.19 -11.95
CA LEU A 77 6.01 10.64 -13.27
C LEU A 77 5.28 11.65 -14.16
N GLN A 78 5.45 12.96 -13.92
CA GLN A 78 4.73 14.04 -14.64
C GLN A 78 4.74 13.86 -16.16
N LYS A 79 5.90 13.51 -16.72
CA LYS A 79 6.10 13.34 -18.16
C LYS A 79 5.46 12.07 -18.75
N PHE A 80 4.97 11.20 -17.90
CA PHE A 80 4.44 9.89 -18.29
C PHE A 80 2.93 9.74 -18.06
N MET A 81 2.26 10.78 -17.54
CA MET A 81 0.84 10.69 -17.18
C MET A 81 -0.08 10.37 -18.36
N ASP A 82 0.28 10.80 -19.56
CA ASP A 82 -0.47 10.53 -20.79
C ASP A 82 0.01 9.28 -21.55
N VAL A 83 0.96 8.54 -20.98
CA VAL A 83 1.50 7.29 -21.56
C VAL A 83 0.76 6.10 -20.97
N PRO A 84 0.33 5.11 -21.79
CA PRO A 84 -0.27 3.88 -21.31
C PRO A 84 0.65 3.11 -20.34
N VAL A 85 0.07 2.59 -19.25
CA VAL A 85 0.83 1.93 -18.16
C VAL A 85 1.51 0.63 -18.63
N LYS A 86 1.07 0.02 -19.74
CA LYS A 86 1.82 -1.10 -20.37
C LYS A 86 3.27 -0.72 -20.70
N ASN A 87 3.55 0.55 -20.98
CA ASN A 87 4.88 1.07 -21.30
C ASN A 87 5.68 1.51 -20.05
N TYR A 88 5.12 1.38 -18.86
CA TYR A 88 5.81 1.68 -17.61
C TYR A 88 6.71 0.53 -17.20
N SER A 89 7.88 0.85 -16.66
CA SER A 89 8.68 -0.12 -15.94
C SER A 89 7.97 -0.59 -14.66
N SER A 90 8.40 -1.73 -14.10
CA SER A 90 7.89 -2.20 -12.81
C SER A 90 8.07 -1.15 -11.70
N GLY A 91 9.23 -0.47 -11.70
CA GLY A 91 9.50 0.63 -10.77
C GLY A 91 8.55 1.81 -10.93
N MET A 92 8.20 2.21 -12.17
CA MET A 92 7.23 3.27 -12.43
C MET A 92 5.83 2.89 -11.93
N LYS A 93 5.38 1.65 -12.21
CA LYS A 93 4.10 1.14 -11.72
C LYS A 93 4.02 1.15 -10.19
N SER A 94 5.07 0.66 -9.54
CA SER A 94 5.15 0.64 -8.08
C SER A 94 5.18 2.05 -7.49
N ARG A 95 5.92 2.99 -8.10
CA ARG A 95 5.94 4.41 -7.67
C ARG A 95 4.57 5.05 -7.77
N LEU A 96 3.86 4.85 -8.89
CA LEU A 96 2.51 5.38 -9.08
C LEU A 96 1.53 4.78 -8.06
N GLY A 97 1.50 3.46 -7.92
CA GLY A 97 0.63 2.76 -6.97
C GLY A 97 0.87 3.20 -5.52
N PHE A 98 2.14 3.31 -5.12
CA PHE A 98 2.52 3.81 -3.81
C PHE A 98 2.05 5.26 -3.58
N SER A 99 2.24 6.13 -4.58
CA SER A 99 1.84 7.53 -4.50
C SER A 99 0.33 7.68 -4.30
N ILE A 100 -0.47 6.97 -5.09
CA ILE A 100 -1.93 6.98 -4.93
C ILE A 100 -2.30 6.50 -3.53
N ALA A 101 -1.80 5.36 -3.11
CA ALA A 101 -2.18 4.71 -1.87
C ALA A 101 -1.82 5.52 -0.60
N THR A 102 -0.75 6.31 -0.65
CA THR A 102 -0.28 7.09 0.52
C THR A 102 -0.77 8.54 0.52
N VAL A 103 -1.02 9.13 -0.65
CA VAL A 103 -1.52 10.52 -0.75
C VAL A 103 -3.01 10.60 -0.38
N VAL A 104 -3.78 9.53 -0.58
CA VAL A 104 -5.20 9.48 -0.20
C VAL A 104 -5.45 9.36 1.31
N GLU A 105 -4.40 9.26 2.12
CA GLU A 105 -4.45 9.23 3.60
C GLU A 105 -5.48 8.22 4.16
N PRO A 106 -5.22 6.92 4.01
CA PRO A 106 -6.12 5.89 4.51
C PRO A 106 -6.19 5.90 6.04
N LYS A 107 -7.26 5.33 6.63
CA LYS A 107 -7.31 5.06 8.09
C LYS A 107 -6.48 3.87 8.49
N ILE A 108 -6.38 2.87 7.61
CA ILE A 108 -5.61 1.64 7.83
C ILE A 108 -4.74 1.40 6.60
N LEU A 109 -3.44 1.24 6.81
CA LEU A 109 -2.47 0.93 5.78
C LEU A 109 -1.88 -0.45 6.03
N ILE A 110 -1.84 -1.29 5.00
CA ILE A 110 -1.18 -2.61 5.08
C ILE A 110 0.08 -2.59 4.24
N LEU A 111 1.21 -2.89 4.88
CA LEU A 111 2.54 -2.95 4.26
C LEU A 111 3.05 -4.40 4.33
N ASP A 112 3.38 -5.00 3.19
CA ASP A 112 4.04 -6.30 3.09
C ASP A 112 5.41 -6.12 2.43
N GLU A 113 6.45 -5.96 3.23
CA GLU A 113 7.87 -5.77 2.78
C GLU A 113 8.12 -4.65 1.75
N VAL A 114 7.12 -3.79 1.50
CA VAL A 114 7.02 -2.88 0.35
C VAL A 114 7.89 -1.61 0.51
N LEU A 115 8.66 -1.46 1.58
CA LEU A 115 9.54 -0.28 1.74
C LEU A 115 10.71 -0.26 0.72
N SER A 116 10.79 -1.25 -0.16
CA SER A 116 11.83 -1.37 -1.21
C SER A 116 11.40 -0.84 -2.59
N VAL A 117 10.39 0.05 -2.64
CA VAL A 117 9.84 0.58 -3.90
C VAL A 117 10.78 1.57 -4.58
N GLY A 118 11.00 1.38 -5.88
CA GLY A 118 11.73 2.31 -6.72
C GLY A 118 13.25 2.33 -6.45
N ASP A 119 13.90 3.41 -6.87
CA ASP A 119 15.32 3.64 -6.64
C ASP A 119 15.61 4.11 -5.19
N ALA A 120 16.90 4.27 -4.85
CA ALA A 120 17.31 4.65 -3.50
C ALA A 120 16.74 6.01 -3.04
N LYS A 121 16.52 6.95 -3.97
CA LYS A 121 15.96 8.27 -3.68
C LYS A 121 14.47 8.14 -3.35
N PHE A 122 13.73 7.40 -4.18
CA PHE A 122 12.29 7.20 -3.97
C PHE A 122 12.02 6.37 -2.70
N ARG A 123 12.87 5.39 -2.39
CA ARG A 123 12.78 4.63 -1.12
C ARG A 123 12.84 5.52 0.11
N LYS A 124 13.83 6.44 0.15
CA LYS A 124 13.92 7.42 1.27
C LYS A 124 12.69 8.32 1.36
N LYS A 125 12.16 8.76 0.22
CA LYS A 125 10.94 9.57 0.15
C LYS A 125 9.72 8.80 0.65
N SER A 126 9.59 7.54 0.23
CA SER A 126 8.51 6.63 0.65
C SER A 126 8.57 6.34 2.15
N GLU A 127 9.76 6.06 2.69
CA GLU A 127 9.96 5.84 4.12
C GLU A 127 9.53 7.07 4.93
N LYS A 128 9.95 8.28 4.53
CA LYS A 128 9.51 9.52 5.18
C LYS A 128 7.99 9.69 5.14
N LYS A 129 7.33 9.38 4.02
CA LYS A 129 5.87 9.46 3.90
C LYS A 129 5.19 8.48 4.85
N ILE A 130 5.67 7.25 4.92
CA ILE A 130 5.15 6.24 5.86
C ILE A 130 5.34 6.71 7.31
N MET A 131 6.52 7.23 7.68
CA MET A 131 6.77 7.75 9.03
C MET A 131 5.80 8.88 9.38
N SER A 132 5.57 9.83 8.47
CA SER A 132 4.58 10.90 8.71
C SER A 132 3.15 10.39 8.90
N MET A 133 2.81 9.24 8.31
CA MET A 133 1.49 8.61 8.49
C MET A 133 1.35 7.98 9.88
N PHE A 134 2.43 7.42 10.47
CA PHE A 134 2.40 6.97 11.85
C PHE A 134 2.09 8.13 12.81
N ASP A 135 2.71 9.29 12.60
CA ASP A 135 2.50 10.48 13.43
C ASP A 135 1.09 11.06 13.29
N SER A 136 0.43 10.85 12.15
CA SER A 136 -0.93 11.33 11.88
C SER A 136 -2.06 10.41 12.38
N GLY A 137 -1.72 9.32 13.09
CA GLY A 137 -2.69 8.39 13.69
C GLY A 137 -3.27 7.36 12.72
N VAL A 138 -2.61 7.11 11.59
CA VAL A 138 -2.94 6.01 10.69
C VAL A 138 -2.58 4.67 11.35
N THR A 139 -3.51 3.72 11.37
CA THR A 139 -3.20 2.36 11.81
C THR A 139 -2.41 1.65 10.73
N VAL A 140 -1.20 1.17 11.04
CA VAL A 140 -0.35 0.47 10.08
C VAL A 140 -0.16 -0.98 10.49
N LEU A 141 -0.53 -1.89 9.59
CA LEU A 141 -0.21 -3.32 9.68
C LEU A 141 1.03 -3.58 8.82
N PHE A 142 2.14 -3.87 9.48
CA PHE A 142 3.43 -4.04 8.82
C PHE A 142 3.93 -5.48 8.94
N VAL A 143 4.25 -6.10 7.81
CA VAL A 143 4.93 -7.40 7.77
C VAL A 143 6.36 -7.19 7.30
N SER A 144 7.30 -7.68 8.09
CA SER A 144 8.73 -7.65 7.74
C SER A 144 9.43 -8.91 8.28
N HIS A 145 10.50 -9.30 7.59
CA HIS A 145 11.46 -10.29 8.08
C HIS A 145 12.58 -9.65 8.93
N SER A 146 12.68 -8.32 8.94
CA SER A 146 13.68 -7.58 9.71
C SER A 146 13.13 -7.23 11.09
N LEU A 147 13.67 -7.89 12.12
CA LEU A 147 13.35 -7.56 13.51
C LEU A 147 13.70 -6.11 13.87
N GLU A 148 14.79 -5.60 13.31
CA GLU A 148 15.21 -4.21 13.51
C GLU A 148 14.17 -3.21 13.01
N GLN A 149 13.59 -3.46 11.81
CA GLN A 149 12.50 -2.63 11.28
C GLN A 149 11.25 -2.72 12.16
N VAL A 150 10.89 -3.92 12.61
CA VAL A 150 9.72 -4.11 13.49
C VAL A 150 9.91 -3.37 14.81
N GLN A 151 11.08 -3.49 15.45
CA GLN A 151 11.39 -2.79 16.70
C GLN A 151 11.39 -1.27 16.54
N ARG A 152 11.86 -0.76 15.41
CA ARG A 152 11.94 0.68 15.14
C ARG A 152 10.58 1.30 14.79
N LEU A 153 9.72 0.55 14.08
CA LEU A 153 8.51 1.10 13.47
C LEU A 153 7.22 0.71 14.18
N CYS A 154 7.21 -0.41 14.93
CA CYS A 154 5.98 -0.96 15.48
C CYS A 154 5.94 -0.76 17.00
N ASN A 155 4.78 -0.40 17.52
CA ASN A 155 4.50 -0.34 18.94
C ASN A 155 3.94 -1.66 19.51
N LYS A 156 3.50 -2.56 18.62
CA LYS A 156 3.03 -3.91 18.94
C LYS A 156 3.51 -4.88 17.86
N ALA A 157 3.73 -6.13 18.23
CA ALA A 157 4.17 -7.16 17.29
C ALA A 157 3.42 -8.47 17.54
N MET A 158 3.09 -9.17 16.46
CA MET A 158 2.52 -10.51 16.50
C MET A 158 3.48 -11.51 15.89
N ILE A 159 3.64 -12.66 16.52
CA ILE A 159 4.43 -13.77 15.98
C ILE A 159 3.50 -14.87 15.52
N LEU A 160 3.60 -15.19 14.23
CA LEU A 160 2.86 -16.29 13.60
C LEU A 160 3.80 -17.45 13.28
N GLU A 161 3.38 -18.66 13.63
CA GLU A 161 4.04 -19.90 13.26
C GLU A 161 3.01 -20.91 12.74
N LYS A 162 3.21 -21.39 11.51
CA LYS A 162 2.30 -22.39 10.87
C LYS A 162 0.81 -22.01 10.98
N GLY A 163 0.50 -20.72 10.78
CA GLY A 163 -0.86 -20.19 10.84
C GLY A 163 -1.42 -19.95 12.25
N LYS A 164 -0.63 -20.20 13.30
CA LYS A 164 -1.04 -19.97 14.69
C LYS A 164 -0.37 -18.73 15.26
N LEU A 165 -1.11 -17.96 16.07
CA LEU A 165 -0.56 -16.86 16.86
C LEU A 165 0.18 -17.45 18.06
N ILE A 166 1.49 -17.19 18.13
CA ILE A 166 2.36 -17.69 19.20
C ILE A 166 2.55 -16.65 20.31
N ALA A 167 2.68 -15.38 19.91
CA ALA A 167 2.86 -14.27 20.84
C ALA A 167 2.28 -12.97 20.28
N TYR A 168 1.87 -12.09 21.20
CA TYR A 168 1.31 -10.76 20.94
C TYR A 168 1.79 -9.78 22.01
#